data_4a33faf4cfd6958923eb21b547278a41
#
_entry.id   4a33faf4cfd6958923eb21b547278a41
#
_cell.length_a   1.000
_cell.length_b   1.000
_cell.length_c   1.000
_cell.angle_alpha   90.00
_cell.angle_beta   90.00
_cell.angle_gamma   90.00
#
_symmetry.space_group_name_H-M   'P 1'
#
loop_
_entity.id
_entity.type
_entity.pdbx_description
1 polymer ?
#
loop_
_entity_poly.entity_id
_entity_poly.type
_entity_poly.pdbx_seq_one_letter_code
_entity_poly.pdbx_strand_id
1 'polypeptide(L)'
;MNLRPEEISSVIKEQIKQYSTKLETSDIGTVIQVADGIARIHGLEKAMQGELLEFPGEVYGMVLNLEEDNVGAVLLGDRKNINEGDIVKTTGRVVEVPVGDQLTGRVVNSLGQPIDNKGPIETDKYRPIERVASGVISRKSVDTPIQTGIKAIDAMVPIGRGQRELIIGDRQTGKTAIAIDTIINQKGQGVHCIYVAIGQKASTVANIVKTLEEFGAMDYTTIVASTASELAPLQYIAPYAGCAIGEEWMERGEDVLVVYDDLSKHATAYRTLSLLLRRPPGREAYPGDVFYLHSRLLERAARLSDELGGGSLTALPIIETQAGDVSAYIPTNVISITDGQIYLETEMFNAGFRPAINAGLSVSRVGGSAQIKAMKKIAGPIRTDLAQYRELAAFAQFGSELDDDTKERLNQGERIREILKQPQYQPLPVEKQVAIIYAAVKKHLLDLPVDQILDFQKELFELIDTKYPEIFTSIAETKVMDDVTEEKLIKAINEAKESFRK
;
A
#
# COMPACT_ATOMS: atom_id res chain seq x y z
N MET A 1 -15.21 50.88 -54.32
CA MET A 1 -14.68 49.62 -54.75
C MET A 1 -15.57 48.50 -54.16
N ASN A 2 -16.38 47.86 -54.98
CA ASN A 2 -17.21 46.71 -54.50
C ASN A 2 -16.35 45.49 -54.64
N LEU A 3 -15.88 44.96 -53.52
CA LEU A 3 -15.22 43.64 -53.44
C LEU A 3 -16.25 42.57 -53.84
N ARG A 4 -15.86 41.68 -54.74
CA ARG A 4 -16.71 40.56 -55.17
C ARG A 4 -16.79 39.54 -54.02
N PRO A 5 -17.91 38.82 -53.85
CA PRO A 5 -18.10 37.84 -52.78
C PRO A 5 -17.01 36.74 -52.74
N GLU A 6 -16.41 36.44 -53.89
CA GLU A 6 -15.31 35.46 -54.04
C GLU A 6 -13.98 35.99 -53.46
N GLU A 7 -13.70 37.31 -53.53
CA GLU A 7 -12.51 37.93 -52.95
C GLU A 7 -12.61 38.02 -51.45
N ILE A 8 -13.80 38.27 -50.91
CA ILE A 8 -14.09 38.27 -49.47
C ILE A 8 -13.91 36.84 -48.89
N SER A 9 -14.40 35.82 -49.61
CA SER A 9 -14.25 34.43 -49.22
C SER A 9 -12.77 33.96 -49.21
N SER A 10 -11.95 34.42 -50.16
CA SER A 10 -10.53 34.13 -50.20
C SER A 10 -9.74 34.78 -49.06
N VAL A 11 -10.03 36.03 -48.74
CA VAL A 11 -9.41 36.77 -47.62
C VAL A 11 -9.80 36.17 -46.27
N ILE A 12 -11.05 35.75 -46.12
CA ILE A 12 -11.52 35.04 -44.90
C ILE A 12 -10.83 33.69 -44.76
N LYS A 13 -10.71 32.92 -45.86
CA LYS A 13 -9.97 31.62 -45.83
C LYS A 13 -8.49 31.83 -45.52
N GLU A 14 -7.88 32.87 -45.98
CA GLU A 14 -6.48 33.17 -45.71
C GLU A 14 -6.26 33.66 -44.27
N GLN A 15 -7.18 34.45 -43.73
CA GLN A 15 -7.19 34.83 -42.31
C GLN A 15 -7.45 33.67 -41.39
N ILE A 16 -8.35 32.72 -41.75
CA ILE A 16 -8.60 31.49 -41.00
C ILE A 16 -7.36 30.58 -41.00
N LYS A 17 -6.68 30.48 -42.15
CA LYS A 17 -5.39 29.76 -42.25
C LYS A 17 -4.30 30.38 -41.37
N GLN A 18 -4.17 31.73 -41.41
CA GLN A 18 -3.22 32.43 -40.54
C GLN A 18 -3.59 32.34 -39.08
N TYR A 19 -4.87 32.24 -38.74
CA TYR A 19 -5.35 32.06 -37.36
C TYR A 19 -5.11 30.62 -36.88
N SER A 20 -5.31 29.61 -37.71
CA SER A 20 -4.94 28.22 -37.40
C SER A 20 -3.44 28.04 -37.28
N THR A 21 -2.65 28.68 -38.12
CA THR A 21 -1.17 28.65 -38.03
C THR A 21 -0.65 29.40 -36.78
N LYS A 22 -1.35 30.46 -36.32
CA LYS A 22 -1.02 31.15 -35.07
C LYS A 22 -1.40 30.35 -33.83
N LEU A 23 -2.47 29.57 -33.88
CA LEU A 23 -2.84 28.62 -32.83
C LEU A 23 -1.84 27.44 -32.76
N GLU A 24 -1.40 26.93 -33.90
CA GLU A 24 -0.36 25.90 -33.98
C GLU A 24 0.99 26.38 -33.43
N THR A 25 1.39 27.63 -33.62
CA THR A 25 2.66 28.17 -33.12
C THR A 25 2.67 28.45 -31.61
N SER A 26 1.52 28.64 -30.96
CA SER A 26 1.44 28.80 -29.50
C SER A 26 1.47 27.48 -28.70
N ASP A 27 1.25 26.37 -29.39
CA ASP A 27 1.17 25.04 -28.82
C ASP A 27 2.43 24.19 -29.12
N ILE A 28 3.47 24.82 -29.65
CA ILE A 28 4.75 24.22 -30.06
C ILE A 28 5.89 24.82 -29.28
N GLY A 29 6.78 24.00 -28.77
CA GLY A 29 8.05 24.41 -28.18
C GLY A 29 9.23 23.71 -28.82
N THR A 30 10.43 24.16 -28.47
CA THR A 30 11.69 23.60 -28.98
C THR A 30 12.54 23.11 -27.81
N VAL A 31 13.06 21.91 -27.91
CA VAL A 31 13.99 21.34 -26.92
C VAL A 31 15.27 22.16 -26.92
N ILE A 32 15.59 22.80 -25.82
CA ILE A 32 16.85 23.53 -25.61
C ILE A 32 17.92 22.72 -24.93
N GLN A 33 17.51 21.68 -24.17
CA GLN A 33 18.42 20.77 -23.50
C GLN A 33 17.70 19.45 -23.22
N VAL A 34 18.37 18.33 -23.43
CA VAL A 34 17.90 17.00 -23.00
C VAL A 34 19.03 16.23 -22.33
N ALA A 35 18.81 15.80 -21.09
CA ALA A 35 19.75 14.98 -20.33
C ALA A 35 19.01 14.17 -19.26
N ASP A 36 19.47 12.94 -19.01
CA ASP A 36 19.04 12.09 -17.86
C ASP A 36 17.51 11.93 -17.68
N GLY A 37 16.75 11.90 -18.79
CA GLY A 37 15.29 11.78 -18.74
C GLY A 37 14.55 13.08 -18.48
N ILE A 38 15.25 14.23 -18.54
CA ILE A 38 14.68 15.57 -18.44
C ILE A 38 14.86 16.29 -19.77
N ALA A 39 13.84 16.99 -20.23
CA ALA A 39 13.90 17.92 -21.34
C ALA A 39 13.56 19.33 -20.84
N ARG A 40 14.36 20.33 -21.25
CA ARG A 40 14.01 21.74 -21.12
C ARG A 40 13.56 22.24 -22.48
N ILE A 41 12.43 22.92 -22.49
CA ILE A 41 11.73 23.30 -23.70
C ILE A 41 11.48 24.81 -23.66
N HIS A 42 11.88 25.50 -24.68
CA HIS A 42 11.56 26.94 -24.88
C HIS A 42 10.23 27.03 -25.61
N GLY A 43 9.43 27.98 -25.23
CA GLY A 43 8.04 28.14 -25.70
C GLY A 43 7.07 27.35 -24.80
N LEU A 44 5.93 26.94 -25.36
CA LEU A 44 4.85 26.25 -24.60
C LEU A 44 4.26 27.14 -23.49
N GLU A 45 4.02 28.41 -23.80
CA GLU A 45 3.55 29.43 -22.83
C GLU A 45 2.23 29.06 -22.13
N LYS A 46 1.45 28.17 -22.72
CA LYS A 46 0.15 27.70 -22.18
C LYS A 46 0.22 26.33 -21.51
N ALA A 47 1.39 25.72 -21.46
CA ALA A 47 1.55 24.42 -20.85
C ALA A 47 1.16 24.44 -19.36
N MET A 48 0.49 23.40 -18.91
CA MET A 48 0.04 23.26 -17.53
C MET A 48 0.92 22.26 -16.77
N GLN A 49 1.01 22.45 -15.46
CA GLN A 49 1.64 21.48 -14.57
C GLN A 49 0.97 20.11 -14.72
N GLY A 50 1.75 19.04 -14.92
CA GLY A 50 1.25 17.68 -15.12
C GLY A 50 0.75 17.39 -16.54
N GLU A 51 0.84 18.34 -17.46
CA GLU A 51 0.42 18.14 -18.84
C GLU A 51 1.35 17.17 -19.58
N LEU A 52 0.75 16.35 -20.43
CA LEU A 52 1.46 15.43 -21.32
C LEU A 52 1.92 16.18 -22.56
N LEU A 53 3.20 16.11 -22.86
CA LEU A 53 3.83 16.66 -24.05
C LEU A 53 4.20 15.54 -25.02
N GLU A 54 4.03 15.79 -26.32
CA GLU A 54 4.41 14.87 -27.39
C GLU A 54 5.75 15.30 -28.00
N PHE A 55 6.72 14.40 -27.93
CA PHE A 55 8.05 14.52 -28.53
C PHE A 55 8.13 13.71 -29.83
N PRO A 56 9.15 13.94 -30.69
CA PRO A 56 9.37 13.09 -31.88
C PRO A 56 9.54 11.61 -31.52
N GLY A 57 9.04 10.74 -32.41
CA GLY A 57 9.17 9.27 -32.25
C GLY A 57 8.20 8.68 -31.23
N GLU A 58 7.03 9.29 -31.05
CA GLU A 58 5.97 8.83 -30.11
C GLU A 58 6.44 8.75 -28.65
N VAL A 59 7.42 9.57 -28.29
CA VAL A 59 7.86 9.70 -26.90
C VAL A 59 7.01 10.79 -26.22
N TYR A 60 6.58 10.51 -25.01
CA TYR A 60 5.82 11.45 -24.20
C TYR A 60 6.62 11.94 -23.02
N GLY A 61 6.33 13.16 -22.58
CA GLY A 61 6.90 13.76 -21.38
C GLY A 61 5.82 14.43 -20.55
N MET A 62 6.08 14.57 -19.25
CA MET A 62 5.18 15.24 -18.32
C MET A 62 5.80 16.54 -17.82
N VAL A 63 5.05 17.63 -17.87
CA VAL A 63 5.47 18.94 -17.35
C VAL A 63 5.59 18.88 -15.83
N LEU A 64 6.78 19.15 -15.30
CA LEU A 64 7.04 19.23 -13.86
C LEU A 64 7.50 20.60 -13.37
N ASN A 65 8.05 21.43 -14.25
CA ASN A 65 8.54 22.76 -13.90
C ASN A 65 8.08 23.81 -14.92
N LEU A 66 7.50 24.87 -14.44
CA LEU A 66 7.10 26.02 -15.27
C LEU A 66 7.95 27.21 -14.84
N GLU A 67 8.84 27.65 -15.73
CA GLU A 67 9.69 28.83 -15.56
C GLU A 67 9.24 29.91 -16.52
N GLU A 68 9.72 31.13 -16.33
CA GLU A 68 9.27 32.29 -17.11
C GLU A 68 9.54 32.14 -18.62
N ASP A 69 10.66 31.52 -18.99
CA ASP A 69 11.14 31.38 -20.36
C ASP A 69 11.29 29.93 -20.84
N ASN A 70 11.04 28.95 -19.97
CA ASN A 70 11.16 27.54 -20.33
C ASN A 70 10.24 26.62 -19.49
N VAL A 71 9.99 25.45 -20.05
CA VAL A 71 9.25 24.37 -19.39
C VAL A 71 10.19 23.18 -19.15
N GLY A 72 10.25 22.72 -17.92
CA GLY A 72 10.95 21.48 -17.55
C GLY A 72 10.00 20.29 -17.59
N ALA A 73 10.27 19.33 -18.48
CA ALA A 73 9.49 18.10 -18.61
C ALA A 73 10.33 16.87 -18.31
N VAL A 74 9.71 15.84 -17.72
CA VAL A 74 10.29 14.53 -17.50
C VAL A 74 9.83 13.58 -18.60
N LEU A 75 10.75 12.82 -19.19
CA LEU A 75 10.44 11.90 -20.26
C LEU A 75 9.87 10.58 -19.69
N LEU A 76 8.77 10.12 -20.27
CA LEU A 76 8.06 8.90 -19.87
C LEU A 76 8.42 7.69 -20.77
N GLY A 77 9.51 7.77 -21.51
CA GLY A 77 9.97 6.74 -22.45
C GLY A 77 11.46 6.84 -22.76
N ASP A 78 11.93 6.01 -23.70
CA ASP A 78 13.33 5.98 -24.10
C ASP A 78 13.72 7.25 -24.87
N ARG A 79 14.77 7.90 -24.40
CA ARG A 79 15.28 9.20 -24.93
C ARG A 79 16.11 9.08 -26.23
N LYS A 80 16.36 7.87 -26.73
CA LYS A 80 17.37 7.65 -27.80
C LYS A 80 17.20 8.51 -29.05
N ASN A 81 16.02 9.04 -29.28
CA ASN A 81 15.67 9.78 -30.48
C ASN A 81 15.32 11.25 -30.24
N ILE A 82 15.55 11.79 -29.03
CA ILE A 82 15.24 13.20 -28.73
C ILE A 82 16.55 13.98 -28.67
N ASN A 83 16.60 15.07 -29.46
CA ASN A 83 17.75 15.93 -29.59
C ASN A 83 17.39 17.39 -29.30
N GLU A 84 18.42 18.19 -29.01
CA GLU A 84 18.28 19.65 -28.95
C GLU A 84 17.85 20.18 -30.31
N GLY A 85 16.88 21.10 -30.32
CA GLY A 85 16.24 21.61 -31.53
C GLY A 85 14.98 20.88 -31.98
N ASP A 86 14.65 19.72 -31.38
CA ASP A 86 13.43 19.00 -31.70
C ASP A 86 12.18 19.76 -31.28
N ILE A 87 11.12 19.59 -32.06
CA ILE A 87 9.83 20.22 -31.82
C ILE A 87 9.00 19.37 -30.87
N VAL A 88 8.44 20.01 -29.84
CA VAL A 88 7.55 19.42 -28.84
C VAL A 88 6.18 20.08 -28.91
N LYS A 89 5.13 19.30 -28.78
CA LYS A 89 3.73 19.77 -28.81
C LYS A 89 3.04 19.56 -27.47
N THR A 90 2.21 20.52 -27.08
CA THR A 90 1.24 20.30 -26.01
C THR A 90 0.14 19.37 -26.48
N THR A 91 -0.38 18.55 -25.59
CA THR A 91 -1.50 17.64 -25.91
C THR A 91 -2.82 18.15 -25.33
N GLY A 92 -2.79 19.14 -24.44
CA GLY A 92 -3.93 19.60 -23.68
C GLY A 92 -4.48 18.53 -22.70
N ARG A 93 -3.74 17.46 -22.46
CA ARG A 93 -4.15 16.34 -21.59
C ARG A 93 -3.12 16.15 -20.49
N VAL A 94 -3.58 15.76 -19.32
CA VAL A 94 -2.71 15.30 -18.22
C VAL A 94 -2.36 13.83 -18.39
N VAL A 95 -1.35 13.35 -17.65
CA VAL A 95 -0.99 11.93 -17.67
C VAL A 95 -2.14 11.13 -17.08
N GLU A 96 -2.61 10.14 -17.82
CA GLU A 96 -3.74 9.27 -17.47
C GLU A 96 -3.33 7.81 -17.57
N VAL A 97 -4.03 6.96 -16.83
CA VAL A 97 -3.89 5.49 -16.90
C VAL A 97 -5.22 4.83 -17.22
N PRO A 98 -5.22 3.69 -17.93
CA PRO A 98 -6.42 2.89 -18.11
C PRO A 98 -6.92 2.38 -16.76
N VAL A 99 -8.24 2.28 -16.61
CA VAL A 99 -8.89 1.80 -15.39
C VAL A 99 -10.03 0.85 -15.72
N GLY A 100 -10.44 0.06 -14.75
CA GLY A 100 -11.58 -0.86 -14.86
C GLY A 100 -11.18 -2.32 -14.61
N ASP A 101 -12.17 -3.21 -14.72
CA ASP A 101 -12.04 -4.63 -14.36
C ASP A 101 -11.06 -5.39 -15.26
N GLN A 102 -10.76 -4.87 -16.44
CA GLN A 102 -9.79 -5.44 -17.39
C GLN A 102 -8.36 -5.41 -16.87
N LEU A 103 -8.09 -4.63 -15.82
CA LEU A 103 -6.79 -4.57 -15.15
C LEU A 103 -6.62 -5.66 -14.08
N THR A 104 -7.71 -6.28 -13.65
CA THR A 104 -7.64 -7.38 -12.67
C THR A 104 -6.88 -8.57 -13.25
N GLY A 105 -5.93 -9.11 -12.49
CA GLY A 105 -5.08 -10.21 -12.91
C GLY A 105 -3.92 -9.82 -13.85
N ARG A 106 -3.73 -8.52 -14.10
CA ARG A 106 -2.73 -8.01 -15.03
C ARG A 106 -1.52 -7.42 -14.30
N VAL A 107 -0.39 -7.46 -14.99
CA VAL A 107 0.83 -6.76 -14.59
C VAL A 107 1.08 -5.65 -15.60
N VAL A 108 1.09 -4.41 -15.13
CA VAL A 108 1.24 -3.22 -15.97
C VAL A 108 2.42 -2.36 -15.49
N ASN A 109 2.93 -1.51 -16.41
CA ASN A 109 3.89 -0.48 -16.05
C ASN A 109 3.21 0.76 -15.46
N SER A 110 3.98 1.79 -15.14
CA SER A 110 3.49 3.05 -14.56
C SER A 110 2.51 3.85 -15.45
N LEU A 111 2.45 3.53 -16.75
CA LEU A 111 1.51 4.11 -17.71
C LEU A 111 0.28 3.23 -17.95
N GLY A 112 0.15 2.13 -17.22
CA GLY A 112 -0.94 1.17 -17.38
C GLY A 112 -0.80 0.25 -18.60
N GLN A 113 0.36 0.22 -19.24
CA GLN A 113 0.62 -0.66 -20.37
C GLN A 113 0.96 -2.08 -19.86
N PRO A 114 0.41 -3.15 -20.46
CA PRO A 114 0.65 -4.51 -20.01
C PRO A 114 2.10 -4.94 -20.28
N ILE A 115 2.69 -5.59 -19.27
CA ILE A 115 4.05 -6.15 -19.33
C ILE A 115 4.07 -7.67 -19.02
N ASP A 116 2.90 -8.28 -18.96
CA ASP A 116 2.67 -9.69 -18.60
C ASP A 116 2.52 -10.64 -19.79
N ASN A 117 2.70 -10.17 -21.02
CA ASN A 117 2.52 -10.91 -22.26
C ASN A 117 1.11 -11.53 -22.45
N LYS A 118 0.10 -11.03 -21.72
CA LYS A 118 -1.29 -11.49 -21.82
C LYS A 118 -2.12 -10.69 -22.85
N GLY A 119 -1.47 -9.95 -23.74
CA GLY A 119 -2.11 -9.12 -24.76
C GLY A 119 -2.54 -7.73 -24.27
N PRO A 120 -3.09 -6.90 -25.16
CA PRO A 120 -3.48 -5.53 -24.84
C PRO A 120 -4.63 -5.50 -23.81
N ILE A 121 -4.74 -4.38 -23.09
CA ILE A 121 -5.84 -4.09 -22.19
C ILE A 121 -6.82 -3.19 -22.93
N GLU A 122 -7.98 -3.72 -23.25
CA GLU A 122 -9.05 -2.98 -23.94
C GLU A 122 -9.96 -2.32 -22.91
N THR A 123 -9.90 -1.00 -22.81
CA THR A 123 -10.76 -0.19 -21.96
C THR A 123 -11.00 1.18 -22.58
N ASP A 124 -12.22 1.70 -22.42
CA ASP A 124 -12.59 3.05 -22.84
C ASP A 124 -12.39 4.07 -21.71
N LYS A 125 -12.06 3.60 -20.49
CA LYS A 125 -11.97 4.43 -19.31
C LYS A 125 -10.52 4.72 -18.94
N TYR A 126 -10.24 6.01 -18.75
CA TYR A 126 -8.95 6.52 -18.29
C TYR A 126 -9.16 7.46 -17.12
N ARG A 127 -8.19 7.51 -16.23
CA ARG A 127 -8.19 8.46 -15.10
C ARG A 127 -6.85 9.19 -14.99
N PRO A 128 -6.87 10.50 -14.69
CA PRO A 128 -5.66 11.22 -14.34
C PRO A 128 -4.94 10.56 -13.16
N ILE A 129 -3.63 10.43 -13.28
CA ILE A 129 -2.83 9.84 -12.19
C ILE A 129 -2.75 10.77 -10.97
N GLU A 130 -2.74 12.09 -11.19
CA GLU A 130 -2.80 13.08 -10.13
C GLU A 130 -4.20 13.67 -10.01
N ARG A 131 -4.74 13.64 -8.80
CA ARG A 131 -6.07 14.10 -8.48
C ARG A 131 -6.13 14.61 -7.05
N VAL A 132 -6.98 15.60 -6.81
CA VAL A 132 -7.30 16.07 -5.45
C VAL A 132 -8.07 14.98 -4.70
N ALA A 133 -7.64 14.71 -3.48
CA ALA A 133 -8.32 13.76 -2.59
C ALA A 133 -9.77 14.17 -2.29
N SER A 134 -10.61 13.19 -1.96
CA SER A 134 -12.00 13.43 -1.53
C SER A 134 -12.06 14.37 -0.32
N GLY A 135 -13.01 15.30 -0.32
CA GLY A 135 -13.21 16.26 0.79
C GLY A 135 -13.72 15.60 2.07
N VAL A 136 -13.68 16.32 3.18
CA VAL A 136 -14.08 15.82 4.52
C VAL A 136 -15.54 15.35 4.54
N ILE A 137 -16.45 16.09 3.89
CA ILE A 137 -17.90 15.78 3.89
C ILE A 137 -18.19 14.48 3.11
N SER A 138 -17.38 14.15 2.12
CA SER A 138 -17.55 12.94 1.30
C SER A 138 -17.00 11.67 1.95
N ARG A 139 -16.44 11.76 3.17
CA ARG A 139 -15.84 10.63 3.88
C ARG A 139 -16.74 10.13 5.00
N LYS A 140 -16.61 8.82 5.27
CA LYS A 140 -17.21 8.13 6.41
C LYS A 140 -16.11 7.65 7.37
N SER A 141 -16.45 7.51 8.64
CA SER A 141 -15.54 6.92 9.62
C SER A 141 -15.18 5.48 9.27
N VAL A 142 -13.95 5.11 9.55
CA VAL A 142 -13.43 3.74 9.34
C VAL A 142 -13.91 2.85 10.48
N ASP A 143 -14.77 1.90 10.19
CA ASP A 143 -15.41 1.01 11.17
C ASP A 143 -15.49 -0.46 10.73
N THR A 144 -14.97 -0.77 9.54
CA THR A 144 -14.99 -2.12 8.98
C THR A 144 -13.55 -2.63 8.84
N PRO A 145 -13.20 -3.82 9.36
CA PRO A 145 -11.83 -4.32 9.31
C PRO A 145 -11.41 -4.74 7.90
N ILE A 146 -10.12 -4.50 7.60
CA ILE A 146 -9.36 -5.29 6.64
C ILE A 146 -8.71 -6.42 7.42
N GLN A 147 -9.10 -7.65 7.16
CA GLN A 147 -8.49 -8.81 7.80
C GLN A 147 -7.16 -9.12 7.11
N THR A 148 -6.05 -8.94 7.81
CA THR A 148 -4.73 -9.24 7.24
C THR A 148 -4.43 -10.73 7.25
N GLY A 149 -5.11 -11.49 8.08
CA GLY A 149 -4.82 -12.90 8.33
C GLY A 149 -3.60 -13.12 9.22
N ILE A 150 -2.99 -12.04 9.73
CA ILE A 150 -1.81 -12.08 10.58
C ILE A 150 -2.24 -11.80 12.02
N LYS A 151 -2.12 -12.81 12.89
CA LYS A 151 -2.57 -12.75 14.29
C LYS A 151 -2.08 -11.49 15.03
N ALA A 152 -0.80 -11.17 14.89
CA ALA A 152 -0.21 -10.04 15.57
C ALA A 152 -0.79 -8.69 15.11
N ILE A 153 -1.14 -8.55 13.84
CA ILE A 153 -1.73 -7.32 13.30
C ILE A 153 -3.21 -7.22 13.67
N ASP A 154 -3.99 -8.24 13.34
CA ASP A 154 -5.45 -8.22 13.52
C ASP A 154 -5.84 -8.10 15.02
N ALA A 155 -4.98 -8.61 15.92
CA ALA A 155 -5.19 -8.49 17.37
C ALA A 155 -4.69 -7.16 17.96
N MET A 156 -3.51 -6.66 17.55
CA MET A 156 -2.85 -5.55 18.25
C MET A 156 -2.84 -4.24 17.48
N VAL A 157 -2.81 -4.29 16.15
CA VAL A 157 -2.68 -3.13 15.26
C VAL A 157 -3.68 -3.25 14.10
N PRO A 158 -4.99 -3.36 14.40
CA PRO A 158 -6.00 -3.64 13.40
C PRO A 158 -6.09 -2.54 12.35
N ILE A 159 -6.34 -2.94 11.12
CA ILE A 159 -6.46 -2.06 9.95
C ILE A 159 -7.92 -2.03 9.51
N GLY A 160 -8.45 -0.85 9.28
CA GLY A 160 -9.80 -0.66 8.76
C GLY A 160 -9.83 -0.30 7.28
N ARG A 161 -10.95 -0.61 6.62
CA ARG A 161 -11.20 -0.25 5.22
C ARG A 161 -11.24 1.26 5.05
N GLY A 162 -10.29 1.81 4.29
CA GLY A 162 -10.10 3.24 4.10
C GLY A 162 -9.00 3.86 4.96
N GLN A 163 -8.32 3.06 5.80
CA GLN A 163 -7.21 3.49 6.63
C GLN A 163 -5.89 3.53 5.84
N ARG A 164 -4.96 4.36 6.31
CA ARG A 164 -3.56 4.40 5.86
C ARG A 164 -2.71 3.84 6.99
N GLU A 165 -2.19 2.63 6.83
CA GLU A 165 -1.34 1.99 7.83
C GLU A 165 0.05 1.75 7.27
N LEU A 166 1.06 2.38 7.87
CA LEU A 166 2.44 2.30 7.44
C LEU A 166 3.07 0.98 7.88
N ILE A 167 3.77 0.30 6.99
CA ILE A 167 4.66 -0.82 7.33
C ILE A 167 6.09 -0.30 7.27
N ILE A 168 6.78 -0.28 8.41
CA ILE A 168 8.11 0.34 8.54
C ILE A 168 9.10 -0.58 9.23
N GLY A 169 10.33 -0.59 8.77
CA GLY A 169 11.43 -1.37 9.36
C GLY A 169 12.63 -1.45 8.43
N ASP A 170 13.70 -2.02 8.92
CA ASP A 170 14.93 -2.19 8.17
C ASP A 170 14.77 -3.16 6.99
N ARG A 171 15.78 -3.20 6.15
CA ARG A 171 15.80 -4.10 5.00
C ARG A 171 15.70 -5.56 5.44
N GLN A 172 14.90 -6.37 4.72
CA GLN A 172 14.71 -7.80 4.96
C GLN A 172 14.09 -8.18 6.33
N THR A 173 13.33 -7.29 6.95
CA THR A 173 12.59 -7.57 8.19
C THR A 173 11.19 -8.17 7.97
N GLY A 174 10.79 -8.40 6.72
CA GLY A 174 9.49 -9.02 6.38
C GLY A 174 8.38 -8.04 5.99
N LYS A 175 8.69 -6.78 5.67
CA LYS A 175 7.68 -5.77 5.24
C LYS A 175 6.84 -6.24 4.06
N THR A 176 7.47 -6.64 2.97
CA THR A 176 6.81 -7.16 1.77
C THR A 176 6.02 -8.44 2.07
N ALA A 177 6.53 -9.32 2.97
CA ALA A 177 5.83 -10.53 3.37
C ALA A 177 4.47 -10.23 4.02
N ILE A 178 4.41 -9.25 4.92
CA ILE A 178 3.15 -8.79 5.53
C ILE A 178 2.16 -8.30 4.46
N ALA A 179 2.64 -7.50 3.51
CA ALA A 179 1.80 -6.98 2.43
C ALA A 179 1.25 -8.11 1.55
N ILE A 180 2.07 -9.08 1.17
CA ILE A 180 1.66 -10.22 0.34
C ILE A 180 0.68 -11.13 1.11
N ASP A 181 0.94 -11.44 2.38
CA ASP A 181 0.02 -12.23 3.22
C ASP A 181 -1.35 -11.53 3.37
N THR A 182 -1.34 -10.21 3.51
CA THR A 182 -2.58 -9.40 3.55
C THR A 182 -3.35 -9.50 2.23
N ILE A 183 -2.68 -9.44 1.08
CA ILE A 183 -3.31 -9.62 -0.24
C ILE A 183 -3.88 -11.03 -0.37
N ILE A 184 -3.12 -12.07 -0.03
CA ILE A 184 -3.57 -13.47 -0.08
C ILE A 184 -4.84 -13.67 0.75
N ASN A 185 -4.91 -13.03 1.92
CA ASN A 185 -6.06 -13.15 2.82
C ASN A 185 -7.33 -12.44 2.32
N GLN A 186 -7.25 -11.60 1.28
CA GLN A 186 -8.43 -10.94 0.71
C GLN A 186 -9.28 -11.86 -0.18
N LYS A 187 -8.85 -13.10 -0.42
CA LYS A 187 -9.62 -14.08 -1.20
C LYS A 187 -11.02 -14.26 -0.63
N GLY A 188 -12.03 -13.97 -1.46
CA GLY A 188 -13.44 -14.06 -1.05
C GLY A 188 -13.95 -12.93 -0.13
N GLN A 189 -13.13 -11.90 0.13
CA GLN A 189 -13.51 -10.76 0.99
C GLN A 189 -14.15 -9.59 0.20
N GLY A 190 -14.25 -9.70 -1.13
CA GLY A 190 -14.76 -8.63 -1.98
C GLY A 190 -13.87 -7.39 -2.01
N VAL A 191 -12.57 -7.56 -1.93
CA VAL A 191 -11.58 -6.48 -1.94
C VAL A 191 -10.70 -6.62 -3.18
N HIS A 192 -10.64 -5.57 -4.00
CA HIS A 192 -9.68 -5.45 -5.08
C HIS A 192 -8.31 -5.09 -4.50
N CYS A 193 -7.26 -5.79 -4.92
CA CYS A 193 -5.91 -5.52 -4.46
C CYS A 193 -5.06 -4.90 -5.55
N ILE A 194 -4.21 -3.95 -5.19
CA ILE A 194 -3.22 -3.35 -6.07
C ILE A 194 -1.87 -3.41 -5.37
N TYR A 195 -0.89 -4.03 -6.03
CA TYR A 195 0.47 -4.02 -5.55
C TYR A 195 1.32 -3.14 -6.46
N VAL A 196 1.85 -2.05 -5.90
CA VAL A 196 2.71 -1.11 -6.64
C VAL A 196 4.17 -1.37 -6.26
N ALA A 197 4.92 -1.94 -7.20
CA ALA A 197 6.37 -2.16 -7.05
C ALA A 197 7.13 -0.93 -7.55
N ILE A 198 7.84 -0.26 -6.66
CA ILE A 198 8.56 0.98 -6.95
C ILE A 198 10.06 0.76 -6.85
N GLY A 199 10.78 0.85 -7.96
CA GLY A 199 12.23 0.71 -7.99
C GLY A 199 12.73 -0.66 -7.50
N GLN A 200 11.93 -1.71 -7.64
CA GLN A 200 12.31 -3.07 -7.29
C GLN A 200 13.02 -3.78 -8.45
N LYS A 201 13.79 -4.83 -8.14
CA LYS A 201 14.37 -5.68 -9.17
C LYS A 201 13.28 -6.44 -9.92
N ALA A 202 13.40 -6.56 -11.23
CA ALA A 202 12.45 -7.31 -12.07
C ALA A 202 12.24 -8.76 -11.57
N SER A 203 13.31 -9.42 -11.09
CA SER A 203 13.24 -10.76 -10.50
C SER A 203 12.40 -10.81 -9.23
N THR A 204 12.44 -9.78 -8.41
CA THR A 204 11.61 -9.67 -7.19
C THR A 204 10.14 -9.55 -7.57
N VAL A 205 9.82 -8.70 -8.54
CA VAL A 205 8.45 -8.53 -9.04
C VAL A 205 7.93 -9.84 -9.63
N ALA A 206 8.74 -10.53 -10.45
CA ALA A 206 8.37 -11.81 -11.03
C ALA A 206 8.06 -12.88 -9.97
N ASN A 207 8.85 -12.92 -8.88
CA ASN A 207 8.59 -13.84 -7.77
C ASN A 207 7.29 -13.51 -7.03
N ILE A 208 6.97 -12.23 -6.85
CA ILE A 208 5.71 -11.80 -6.23
C ILE A 208 4.52 -12.21 -7.10
N VAL A 209 4.59 -11.95 -8.42
CA VAL A 209 3.55 -12.38 -9.37
C VAL A 209 3.32 -13.88 -9.25
N LYS A 210 4.40 -14.68 -9.31
CA LYS A 210 4.32 -16.14 -9.20
C LYS A 210 3.69 -16.57 -7.87
N THR A 211 4.10 -15.98 -6.76
CA THR A 211 3.53 -16.29 -5.44
C THR A 211 2.03 -15.98 -5.42
N LEU A 212 1.60 -14.82 -5.90
CA LEU A 212 0.18 -14.47 -5.94
C LEU A 212 -0.63 -15.38 -6.87
N GLU A 213 -0.04 -15.84 -7.99
CA GLU A 213 -0.66 -16.83 -8.87
C GLU A 213 -0.82 -18.18 -8.18
N GLU A 214 0.20 -18.67 -7.48
CA GLU A 214 0.16 -19.94 -6.74
C GLU A 214 -0.95 -19.98 -5.68
N PHE A 215 -1.24 -18.85 -5.03
CA PHE A 215 -2.33 -18.73 -4.05
C PHE A 215 -3.68 -18.33 -4.67
N GLY A 216 -3.76 -18.14 -5.99
CA GLY A 216 -4.97 -17.68 -6.68
C GLY A 216 -5.34 -16.23 -6.33
N ALA A 217 -4.40 -15.44 -5.86
CA ALA A 217 -4.62 -14.04 -5.48
C ALA A 217 -4.59 -13.10 -6.69
N MET A 218 -4.04 -13.51 -7.83
CA MET A 218 -4.10 -12.72 -9.07
C MET A 218 -5.52 -12.55 -9.60
N ASP A 219 -6.47 -13.40 -9.21
CA ASP A 219 -7.87 -13.28 -9.64
C ASP A 219 -8.54 -11.97 -9.18
N TYR A 220 -7.99 -11.29 -8.17
CA TYR A 220 -8.49 -10.02 -7.64
C TYR A 220 -7.37 -8.98 -7.44
N THR A 221 -6.18 -9.21 -8.02
CA THR A 221 -5.01 -8.34 -7.83
C THR A 221 -4.52 -7.77 -9.15
N THR A 222 -4.19 -6.49 -9.16
CA THR A 222 -3.47 -5.79 -10.23
C THR A 222 -2.08 -5.42 -9.74
N ILE A 223 -1.05 -5.64 -10.56
CA ILE A 223 0.32 -5.24 -10.22
C ILE A 223 0.74 -4.09 -11.12
N VAL A 224 1.19 -3.00 -10.51
CA VAL A 224 1.80 -1.85 -11.19
C VAL A 224 3.29 -1.90 -10.89
N ALA A 225 4.12 -2.13 -11.89
CA ALA A 225 5.55 -2.31 -11.70
C ALA A 225 6.36 -1.21 -12.39
N SER A 226 7.22 -0.56 -11.61
CA SER A 226 8.31 0.26 -12.11
C SER A 226 9.62 -0.26 -11.54
N THR A 227 10.43 -0.87 -12.41
CA THR A 227 11.64 -1.56 -11.98
C THR A 227 12.80 -0.62 -11.70
N ALA A 228 13.82 -1.11 -10.99
CA ALA A 228 15.01 -0.34 -10.66
C ALA A 228 15.84 0.09 -11.89
N SER A 229 15.63 -0.56 -13.02
CA SER A 229 16.29 -0.22 -14.29
C SER A 229 15.56 0.86 -15.09
N GLU A 230 14.33 1.20 -14.70
CA GLU A 230 13.57 2.24 -15.35
C GLU A 230 13.98 3.64 -14.89
N LEU A 231 13.68 4.63 -15.72
CA LEU A 231 13.96 6.03 -15.42
C LEU A 231 13.20 6.53 -14.19
N ALA A 232 13.79 7.44 -13.45
CA ALA A 232 13.18 8.03 -12.25
C ALA A 232 11.76 8.58 -12.46
N PRO A 233 11.40 9.20 -13.60
CA PRO A 233 10.03 9.62 -13.88
C PRO A 233 8.99 8.50 -13.77
N LEU A 234 9.29 7.31 -14.28
CA LEU A 234 8.37 6.17 -14.22
C LEU A 234 8.20 5.65 -12.79
N GLN A 235 9.28 5.65 -11.99
CA GLN A 235 9.19 5.32 -10.57
C GLN A 235 8.39 6.37 -9.78
N TYR A 236 8.49 7.64 -10.18
CA TYR A 236 7.74 8.75 -9.57
C TYR A 236 6.24 8.62 -9.81
N ILE A 237 5.79 8.30 -11.02
CA ILE A 237 4.36 8.21 -11.33
C ILE A 237 3.71 6.89 -10.91
N ALA A 238 4.46 5.82 -10.69
CA ALA A 238 3.94 4.49 -10.37
C ALA A 238 2.92 4.46 -9.23
N PRO A 239 3.16 5.05 -8.04
CA PRO A 239 2.19 5.02 -6.95
C PRO A 239 0.92 5.82 -7.26
N TYR A 240 1.02 6.92 -8.00
CA TYR A 240 -0.14 7.68 -8.43
C TYR A 240 -0.98 6.91 -9.44
N ALA A 241 -0.34 6.18 -10.37
CA ALA A 241 -1.02 5.29 -11.30
C ALA A 241 -1.80 4.19 -10.57
N GLY A 242 -1.16 3.50 -9.61
CA GLY A 242 -1.82 2.49 -8.79
C GLY A 242 -2.99 3.04 -7.99
N CYS A 243 -2.83 4.24 -7.42
CA CYS A 243 -3.90 4.93 -6.71
C CYS A 243 -5.09 5.26 -7.63
N ALA A 244 -4.83 5.80 -8.82
CA ALA A 244 -5.88 6.13 -9.80
C ALA A 244 -6.67 4.91 -10.26
N ILE A 245 -5.99 3.77 -10.45
CA ILE A 245 -6.65 2.48 -10.75
C ILE A 245 -7.59 2.08 -9.61
N GLY A 246 -7.14 2.19 -8.37
CA GLY A 246 -7.95 1.84 -7.19
C GLY A 246 -9.14 2.77 -6.97
N GLU A 247 -9.00 4.05 -7.27
CA GLU A 247 -10.09 5.02 -7.14
C GLU A 247 -11.29 4.71 -8.05
N GLU A 248 -11.08 4.05 -9.20
CA GLU A 248 -12.19 3.61 -10.06
C GLU A 248 -13.12 2.66 -9.33
N TRP A 249 -12.58 1.66 -8.64
CA TRP A 249 -13.40 0.71 -7.87
C TRP A 249 -13.98 1.35 -6.61
N MET A 250 -13.19 2.17 -5.90
CA MET A 250 -13.67 2.89 -4.71
C MET A 250 -14.89 3.75 -5.02
N GLU A 251 -14.89 4.50 -6.13
CA GLU A 251 -16.03 5.35 -6.54
C GLU A 251 -17.22 4.55 -7.08
N ARG A 252 -17.02 3.29 -7.46
CA ARG A 252 -18.11 2.35 -7.76
C ARG A 252 -18.75 1.75 -6.51
N GLY A 253 -18.26 2.09 -5.32
CA GLY A 253 -18.74 1.55 -4.05
C GLY A 253 -18.06 0.26 -3.63
N GLU A 254 -16.93 -0.10 -4.23
CA GLU A 254 -16.17 -1.31 -3.95
C GLU A 254 -15.01 -1.02 -2.99
N ASP A 255 -14.47 -2.06 -2.36
CA ASP A 255 -13.36 -1.93 -1.43
C ASP A 255 -12.04 -2.27 -2.12
N VAL A 256 -11.03 -1.44 -1.88
CA VAL A 256 -9.70 -1.57 -2.49
C VAL A 256 -8.61 -1.56 -1.43
N LEU A 257 -7.62 -2.41 -1.62
CA LEU A 257 -6.36 -2.42 -0.87
C LEU A 257 -5.22 -2.08 -1.82
N VAL A 258 -4.47 -1.02 -1.54
CA VAL A 258 -3.27 -0.66 -2.30
C VAL A 258 -2.03 -0.75 -1.44
N VAL A 259 -1.02 -1.45 -1.93
CA VAL A 259 0.31 -1.55 -1.31
C VAL A 259 1.30 -0.73 -2.12
N TYR A 260 2.08 0.13 -1.48
CA TYR A 260 3.17 0.89 -2.11
C TYR A 260 4.52 0.37 -1.61
N ASP A 261 5.18 -0.47 -2.39
CA ASP A 261 6.46 -1.10 -2.02
C ASP A 261 7.62 -0.61 -2.90
N ASP A 262 8.38 0.40 -2.51
CA ASP A 262 8.29 1.20 -1.28
C ASP A 262 8.35 2.72 -1.57
N LEU A 263 7.81 3.49 -0.65
CA LEU A 263 7.81 4.95 -0.76
C LEU A 263 9.18 5.59 -0.45
N SER A 264 10.13 4.87 0.14
CA SER A 264 11.51 5.34 0.29
C SER A 264 12.18 5.51 -1.07
N LYS A 265 11.99 4.54 -1.98
CA LYS A 265 12.48 4.63 -3.35
C LYS A 265 11.72 5.67 -4.16
N HIS A 266 10.42 5.80 -3.93
CA HIS A 266 9.61 6.86 -4.52
C HIS A 266 10.17 8.26 -4.19
N ALA A 267 10.47 8.52 -2.92
CA ALA A 267 11.10 9.75 -2.48
C ALA A 267 12.49 9.96 -3.12
N THR A 268 13.29 8.90 -3.25
CA THR A 268 14.59 8.95 -3.92
C THR A 268 14.46 9.30 -5.40
N ALA A 269 13.50 8.72 -6.12
CA ALA A 269 13.21 9.06 -7.50
C ALA A 269 12.83 10.55 -7.63
N TYR A 270 11.97 11.04 -6.75
CA TYR A 270 11.56 12.44 -6.74
C TYR A 270 12.71 13.39 -6.42
N ARG A 271 13.60 13.03 -5.49
CA ARG A 271 14.84 13.77 -5.22
C ARG A 271 15.72 13.85 -6.45
N THR A 272 15.90 12.73 -7.16
CA THR A 272 16.68 12.70 -8.41
C THR A 272 16.09 13.63 -9.44
N LEU A 273 14.79 13.58 -9.70
CA LEU A 273 14.11 14.48 -10.64
C LEU A 273 14.25 15.94 -10.25
N SER A 274 14.08 16.26 -8.97
CA SER A 274 14.17 17.63 -8.46
C SER A 274 15.57 18.21 -8.61
N LEU A 275 16.61 17.42 -8.37
CA LEU A 275 18.00 17.83 -8.56
C LEU A 275 18.34 18.04 -10.05
N LEU A 276 17.87 17.16 -10.93
CA LEU A 276 18.04 17.30 -12.38
C LEU A 276 17.29 18.54 -12.92
N LEU A 277 16.12 18.86 -12.38
CA LEU A 277 15.39 20.09 -12.68
C LEU A 277 16.00 21.33 -11.99
N ARG A 278 17.11 21.20 -11.29
CA ARG A 278 17.81 22.26 -10.54
C ARG A 278 16.95 22.95 -9.48
N ARG A 279 15.98 22.24 -8.91
CA ARG A 279 15.23 22.74 -7.74
C ARG A 279 16.17 22.79 -6.54
N PRO A 280 16.07 23.81 -5.67
CA PRO A 280 16.96 23.94 -4.52
C PRO A 280 16.75 22.75 -3.55
N PRO A 281 17.85 22.06 -3.17
CA PRO A 281 17.75 20.95 -2.20
C PRO A 281 17.56 21.47 -0.78
N GLY A 282 16.77 20.72 0.00
CA GLY A 282 16.59 20.88 1.44
C GLY A 282 17.32 19.79 2.24
N ARG A 283 16.70 19.35 3.34
CA ARG A 283 17.25 18.30 4.22
C ARG A 283 17.48 17.00 3.43
N GLU A 284 18.65 16.38 3.61
CA GLU A 284 19.08 15.15 2.92
C GLU A 284 19.00 15.25 1.38
N ALA A 285 19.15 16.47 0.86
CA ALA A 285 19.01 16.81 -0.55
C ALA A 285 17.59 16.57 -1.15
N TYR A 286 16.58 16.32 -0.34
CA TYR A 286 15.19 16.29 -0.80
C TYR A 286 14.67 17.70 -1.10
N PRO A 287 13.79 17.87 -2.09
CA PRO A 287 13.13 19.15 -2.32
C PRO A 287 12.19 19.52 -1.16
N GLY A 288 11.91 20.81 -1.00
CA GLY A 288 11.09 21.30 0.10
C GLY A 288 9.64 20.76 0.13
N ASP A 289 9.14 20.28 -0.99
CA ASP A 289 7.79 19.73 -1.17
C ASP A 289 7.71 18.20 -1.08
N VAL A 290 8.75 17.51 -0.59
CA VAL A 290 8.74 16.06 -0.46
C VAL A 290 7.67 15.55 0.51
N PHE A 291 7.29 16.33 1.51
CA PHE A 291 6.14 16.01 2.36
C PHE A 291 4.85 15.95 1.53
N TYR A 292 4.64 16.92 0.67
CA TYR A 292 3.46 16.99 -0.19
C TYR A 292 3.43 15.86 -1.23
N LEU A 293 4.58 15.36 -1.67
CA LEU A 293 4.67 14.17 -2.54
C LEU A 293 3.89 12.98 -1.97
N HIS A 294 4.09 12.66 -0.71
CA HIS A 294 3.45 11.52 -0.05
C HIS A 294 2.07 11.87 0.51
N SER A 295 1.87 13.10 1.02
CA SER A 295 0.58 13.49 1.57
C SER A 295 -0.52 13.54 0.51
N ARG A 296 -0.25 14.11 -0.68
CA ARG A 296 -1.26 14.13 -1.75
C ARG A 296 -1.58 12.75 -2.34
N LEU A 297 -0.67 11.78 -2.22
CA LEU A 297 -0.92 10.39 -2.55
C LEU A 297 -1.77 9.71 -1.49
N LEU A 298 -1.33 9.75 -0.24
CA LEU A 298 -1.93 8.98 0.86
C LEU A 298 -3.26 9.56 1.33
N GLU A 299 -3.51 10.86 1.19
CA GLU A 299 -4.80 11.47 1.46
C GLU A 299 -5.94 10.98 0.53
N ARG A 300 -5.61 10.40 -0.62
CA ARG A 300 -6.58 9.78 -1.52
C ARG A 300 -7.15 8.48 -0.97
N ALA A 301 -6.44 7.82 -0.06
CA ALA A 301 -6.97 6.68 0.69
C ALA A 301 -8.01 7.15 1.70
N ALA A 302 -9.22 6.66 1.57
CA ALA A 302 -10.35 7.04 2.41
C ALA A 302 -11.48 6.00 2.32
N ARG A 303 -12.45 6.12 3.20
CA ARG A 303 -13.76 5.50 3.06
C ARG A 303 -14.77 6.56 2.66
N LEU A 304 -15.46 6.33 1.56
CA LEU A 304 -16.50 7.25 1.08
C LEU A 304 -17.79 7.09 1.87
N SER A 305 -18.58 8.18 1.90
CA SER A 305 -19.90 8.19 2.51
C SER A 305 -20.86 7.25 1.76
N ASP A 306 -21.91 6.81 2.43
CA ASP A 306 -22.92 5.92 1.84
C ASP A 306 -23.62 6.58 0.65
N GLU A 307 -23.76 7.92 0.64
CA GLU A 307 -24.27 8.70 -0.48
C GLU A 307 -23.40 8.59 -1.74
N LEU A 308 -22.12 8.32 -1.58
CA LEU A 308 -21.15 8.11 -2.66
C LEU A 308 -20.84 6.63 -2.90
N GLY A 309 -21.71 5.72 -2.42
CA GLY A 309 -21.60 4.29 -2.62
C GLY A 309 -20.85 3.54 -1.52
N GLY A 310 -20.24 4.23 -0.54
CA GLY A 310 -19.62 3.60 0.63
C GLY A 310 -18.32 2.83 0.37
N GLY A 311 -17.74 2.94 -0.83
CA GLY A 311 -16.49 2.27 -1.18
C GLY A 311 -15.28 2.78 -0.40
N SER A 312 -14.20 2.00 -0.38
CA SER A 312 -12.99 2.35 0.36
C SER A 312 -11.71 2.08 -0.43
N LEU A 313 -10.70 2.90 -0.16
CA LEU A 313 -9.32 2.68 -0.59
C LEU A 313 -8.45 2.65 0.66
N THR A 314 -7.93 1.48 0.99
CA THR A 314 -7.01 1.26 2.11
C THR A 314 -5.58 1.27 1.59
N ALA A 315 -4.69 2.06 2.19
CA ALA A 315 -3.31 2.16 1.77
C ALA A 315 -2.36 1.51 2.79
N LEU A 316 -1.47 0.66 2.29
CA LEU A 316 -0.34 0.10 3.02
C LEU A 316 0.97 0.59 2.39
N PRO A 317 1.41 1.81 2.72
CA PRO A 317 2.74 2.27 2.33
C PRO A 317 3.82 1.52 3.09
N ILE A 318 4.91 1.21 2.40
CA ILE A 318 6.10 0.60 2.99
C ILE A 318 7.23 1.64 3.00
N ILE A 319 7.90 1.76 4.13
CA ILE A 319 9.10 2.58 4.31
C ILE A 319 10.25 1.70 4.81
N GLU A 320 11.40 1.85 4.19
CA GLU A 320 12.64 1.21 4.61
C GLU A 320 13.43 2.16 5.53
N THR A 321 13.77 1.68 6.73
CA THR A 321 14.67 2.37 7.66
C THR A 321 16.10 1.83 7.53
N GLN A 322 17.04 2.57 8.10
CA GLN A 322 18.44 2.15 8.26
C GLN A 322 18.76 2.10 9.75
N ALA A 323 19.21 0.95 10.24
CA ALA A 323 19.52 0.72 11.65
C ALA A 323 18.39 1.10 12.63
N GLY A 324 17.15 0.88 12.22
CA GLY A 324 15.96 1.18 13.02
C GLY A 324 15.65 2.68 13.21
N ASP A 325 16.34 3.58 12.48
CA ASP A 325 16.14 5.02 12.62
C ASP A 325 14.82 5.50 12.02
N VAL A 326 13.79 5.59 12.86
CA VAL A 326 12.49 6.17 12.52
C VAL A 326 12.47 7.70 12.56
N SER A 327 13.54 8.34 13.05
CA SER A 327 13.66 9.79 13.14
C SER A 327 14.22 10.44 11.87
N ALA A 328 14.64 9.63 10.90
CA ALA A 328 15.06 10.09 9.58
C ALA A 328 13.93 10.86 8.85
N TYR A 329 14.30 11.65 7.85
CA TYR A 329 13.38 12.62 7.27
C TYR A 329 12.15 12.00 6.61
N ILE A 330 12.31 11.02 5.73
CA ILE A 330 11.18 10.39 5.04
C ILE A 330 10.32 9.52 5.99
N PRO A 331 10.88 8.67 6.86
CA PRO A 331 10.09 7.96 7.88
C PRO A 331 9.21 8.89 8.72
N THR A 332 9.77 9.96 9.26
CA THR A 332 9.03 10.94 10.08
C THR A 332 7.87 11.56 9.32
N ASN A 333 8.07 11.93 8.07
CA ASN A 333 7.02 12.51 7.23
C ASN A 333 5.87 11.50 7.04
N VAL A 334 6.17 10.25 6.67
CA VAL A 334 5.13 9.26 6.37
C VAL A 334 4.39 8.81 7.64
N ILE A 335 5.08 8.68 8.78
CA ILE A 335 4.44 8.42 10.08
C ILE A 335 3.42 9.51 10.43
N SER A 336 3.72 10.77 10.12
CA SER A 336 2.80 11.88 10.41
C SER A 336 1.57 11.92 9.48
N ILE A 337 1.70 11.43 8.24
CA ILE A 337 0.62 11.40 7.25
C ILE A 337 -0.33 10.22 7.50
N THR A 338 0.18 9.09 7.99
CA THR A 338 -0.58 7.84 8.15
C THR A 338 -1.37 7.78 9.44
N ASP A 339 -2.34 6.87 9.50
CA ASP A 339 -3.23 6.65 10.64
C ASP A 339 -2.67 5.62 11.63
N GLY A 340 -1.40 5.34 11.54
CA GLY A 340 -0.66 4.41 12.38
C GLY A 340 0.48 3.75 11.62
N GLN A 341 1.22 2.90 12.33
CA GLN A 341 2.36 2.17 11.77
C GLN A 341 2.49 0.77 12.40
N ILE A 342 2.93 -0.16 11.58
CA ILE A 342 3.42 -1.49 11.95
C ILE A 342 4.94 -1.44 11.89
N TYR A 343 5.59 -1.44 13.05
CA TYR A 343 7.04 -1.37 13.16
C TYR A 343 7.66 -2.77 13.25
N LEU A 344 8.55 -3.09 12.32
CA LEU A 344 9.29 -4.35 12.27
C LEU A 344 10.71 -4.17 12.80
N GLU A 345 11.04 -4.93 13.82
CA GLU A 345 12.31 -4.85 14.54
C GLU A 345 13.30 -5.92 14.09
N THR A 346 14.50 -5.51 13.70
CA THR A 346 15.55 -6.41 13.20
C THR A 346 15.99 -7.43 14.25
N GLU A 347 16.11 -7.02 15.52
CA GLU A 347 16.50 -7.92 16.61
C GLU A 347 15.48 -9.04 16.82
N MET A 348 14.18 -8.70 16.81
CA MET A 348 13.12 -9.71 16.89
C MET A 348 13.15 -10.68 15.72
N PHE A 349 13.36 -10.16 14.50
CA PHE A 349 13.45 -10.97 13.30
C PHE A 349 14.62 -11.99 13.38
N ASN A 350 15.79 -11.53 13.80
CA ASN A 350 16.99 -12.35 13.97
C ASN A 350 16.85 -13.36 15.12
N ALA A 351 16.10 -13.02 16.17
CA ALA A 351 15.77 -13.91 17.27
C ALA A 351 14.68 -14.96 16.92
N GLY A 352 14.21 -14.99 15.66
CA GLY A 352 13.23 -15.97 15.18
C GLY A 352 11.76 -15.61 15.44
N PHE A 353 11.46 -14.40 15.92
CA PHE A 353 10.10 -13.91 16.06
C PHE A 353 9.61 -13.35 14.72
N ARG A 354 8.77 -14.10 14.04
CA ARG A 354 8.24 -13.76 12.72
C ARG A 354 6.73 -13.93 12.70
N PRO A 355 5.97 -12.86 12.36
CA PRO A 355 6.44 -11.52 11.99
C PRO A 355 7.07 -10.76 13.16
N ALA A 356 8.10 -9.97 12.87
CA ALA A 356 8.91 -9.26 13.86
C ALA A 356 8.27 -7.93 14.32
N ILE A 357 6.98 -7.95 14.64
CA ILE A 357 6.18 -6.77 14.97
C ILE A 357 6.45 -6.34 16.40
N ASN A 358 6.98 -5.13 16.56
CA ASN A 358 7.14 -4.52 17.88
C ASN A 358 5.80 -3.94 18.36
N ALA A 359 5.18 -4.60 19.33
CA ALA A 359 3.89 -4.19 19.89
C ALA A 359 3.91 -2.81 20.59
N GLY A 360 5.06 -2.39 21.10
CA GLY A 360 5.23 -1.10 21.78
C GLY A 360 5.26 0.10 20.83
N LEU A 361 5.94 -0.05 19.68
CA LEU A 361 6.13 1.01 18.68
C LEU A 361 5.06 0.99 17.59
N SER A 362 4.33 -0.12 17.43
CA SER A 362 3.25 -0.23 16.46
C SER A 362 1.96 0.35 17.01
N VAL A 363 1.26 1.14 16.20
CA VAL A 363 0.03 1.84 16.60
C VAL A 363 -0.97 1.83 15.46
N SER A 364 -2.24 1.57 15.76
CA SER A 364 -3.37 1.88 14.89
C SER A 364 -4.22 2.96 15.55
N ARG A 365 -4.41 4.09 14.87
CA ARG A 365 -5.27 5.19 15.37
C ARG A 365 -6.76 4.86 15.25
N VAL A 366 -7.14 3.94 14.38
CA VAL A 366 -8.50 3.42 14.27
C VAL A 366 -8.78 2.39 15.38
N GLY A 367 -7.81 1.54 15.68
CA GLY A 367 -7.85 0.61 16.80
C GLY A 367 -9.06 -0.34 16.75
N GLY A 368 -9.68 -0.56 17.91
CA GLY A 368 -10.78 -1.52 18.05
C GLY A 368 -12.05 -1.22 17.24
N SER A 369 -12.16 -0.06 16.57
CA SER A 369 -13.23 0.20 15.61
C SER A 369 -13.05 -0.62 14.33
N ALA A 370 -11.82 -1.02 14.02
CA ALA A 370 -11.46 -1.88 12.91
C ALA A 370 -11.32 -3.36 13.32
N GLN A 371 -12.01 -3.80 14.36
CA GLN A 371 -12.05 -5.19 14.80
C GLN A 371 -13.49 -5.70 14.86
N ILE A 372 -13.68 -6.98 14.53
CA ILE A 372 -14.95 -7.65 14.84
C ILE A 372 -15.14 -7.73 16.36
N LYS A 373 -16.37 -7.77 16.82
CA LYS A 373 -16.69 -7.77 18.25
C LYS A 373 -16.03 -8.90 19.02
N ALA A 374 -15.94 -10.09 18.42
CA ALA A 374 -15.27 -11.26 19.00
C ALA A 374 -13.78 -10.96 19.27
N MET A 375 -13.05 -10.43 18.28
CA MET A 375 -11.64 -10.08 18.43
C MET A 375 -11.44 -8.95 19.46
N LYS A 376 -12.26 -7.91 19.39
CA LYS A 376 -12.19 -6.76 20.32
C LYS A 376 -12.38 -7.19 21.78
N LYS A 377 -13.27 -8.17 22.04
CA LYS A 377 -13.52 -8.72 23.38
C LYS A 377 -12.26 -9.34 24.00
N ILE A 378 -11.44 -10.01 23.20
CA ILE A 378 -10.32 -10.82 23.68
C ILE A 378 -8.94 -10.17 23.51
N ALA A 379 -8.75 -9.34 22.51
CA ALA A 379 -7.43 -8.80 22.15
C ALA A 379 -6.94 -7.66 23.05
N GLY A 380 -7.84 -7.02 23.80
CA GLY A 380 -7.52 -5.84 24.64
C GLY A 380 -6.30 -6.00 25.55
N PRO A 381 -6.16 -7.10 26.32
CA PRO A 381 -5.04 -7.29 27.26
C PRO A 381 -3.69 -7.55 26.60
N ILE A 382 -3.63 -8.06 25.36
CA ILE A 382 -2.41 -8.58 24.74
C ILE A 382 -1.24 -7.60 24.76
N ARG A 383 -1.50 -6.35 24.40
CA ARG A 383 -0.43 -5.32 24.37
C ARG A 383 0.15 -5.04 25.76
N THR A 384 -0.71 -4.99 26.76
CA THR A 384 -0.31 -4.77 28.18
C THR A 384 0.48 -5.97 28.69
N ASP A 385 0.00 -7.18 28.43
CA ASP A 385 0.67 -8.42 28.83
C ASP A 385 2.06 -8.57 28.19
N LEU A 386 2.19 -8.23 26.90
CA LEU A 386 3.47 -8.23 26.21
C LEU A 386 4.43 -7.14 26.69
N ALA A 387 3.92 -5.95 27.04
CA ALA A 387 4.73 -4.89 27.61
C ALA A 387 5.27 -5.31 29.00
N GLN A 388 4.42 -5.85 29.87
CA GLN A 388 4.81 -6.38 31.18
C GLN A 388 5.82 -7.54 31.04
N TYR A 389 5.57 -8.46 30.11
CA TYR A 389 6.51 -9.55 29.84
C TYR A 389 7.90 -9.01 29.46
N ARG A 390 7.96 -8.00 28.62
CA ARG A 390 9.23 -7.39 28.15
C ARG A 390 10.03 -6.78 29.30
N GLU A 391 9.36 -6.06 30.18
CA GLU A 391 9.97 -5.49 31.40
C GLU A 391 10.45 -6.59 32.36
N LEU A 392 9.60 -7.56 32.65
CA LEU A 392 9.92 -8.66 33.58
C LEU A 392 11.01 -9.59 33.03
N ALA A 393 11.03 -9.85 31.71
CA ALA A 393 12.05 -10.66 31.08
C ALA A 393 13.44 -10.01 31.17
N ALA A 394 13.52 -8.69 31.06
CA ALA A 394 14.75 -7.94 31.27
C ALA A 394 15.25 -8.08 32.72
N PHE A 395 14.34 -7.99 33.71
CA PHE A 395 14.65 -8.18 35.12
C PHE A 395 15.13 -9.62 35.44
N ALA A 396 14.49 -10.61 34.85
CA ALA A 396 14.81 -12.03 35.08
C ALA A 396 16.24 -12.38 34.66
N GLN A 397 16.82 -11.67 33.70
CA GLN A 397 18.21 -11.86 33.27
C GLN A 397 19.24 -11.46 34.34
N PHE A 398 18.88 -10.65 35.33
CA PHE A 398 19.77 -10.20 36.40
C PHE A 398 19.76 -11.10 37.64
N GLY A 399 19.11 -12.28 37.63
CA GLY A 399 19.25 -13.35 38.60
C GLY A 399 18.56 -13.09 39.95
N SER A 400 17.54 -12.25 40.04
CA SER A 400 16.70 -12.09 41.24
C SER A 400 15.76 -13.30 41.42
N GLU A 401 15.55 -13.72 42.67
CA GLU A 401 14.47 -14.67 42.99
C GLU A 401 13.12 -13.98 42.65
N LEU A 402 12.43 -14.56 41.67
CA LEU A 402 11.13 -14.07 41.23
C LEU A 402 10.04 -14.68 42.12
N ASP A 403 9.08 -13.86 42.54
CA ASP A 403 7.86 -14.36 43.17
C ASP A 403 6.97 -15.14 42.20
N ASP A 404 6.00 -15.86 42.72
CA ASP A 404 5.17 -16.75 41.91
C ASP A 404 4.25 -15.98 40.95
N ASP A 405 3.78 -14.79 41.34
CA ASP A 405 2.97 -13.93 40.47
C ASP A 405 3.80 -13.42 39.26
N THR A 406 5.05 -13.03 39.50
CA THR A 406 5.97 -12.61 38.43
C THR A 406 6.31 -13.76 37.49
N LYS A 407 6.51 -14.97 38.02
CA LYS A 407 6.72 -16.17 37.20
C LYS A 407 5.49 -16.49 36.33
N GLU A 408 4.29 -16.38 36.89
CA GLU A 408 3.05 -16.61 36.12
C GLU A 408 2.90 -15.59 34.99
N ARG A 409 3.17 -14.30 35.23
CA ARG A 409 3.13 -13.26 34.20
C ARG A 409 4.16 -13.49 33.10
N LEU A 410 5.38 -13.90 33.45
CA LEU A 410 6.40 -14.29 32.46
C LEU A 410 5.94 -15.46 31.62
N ASN A 411 5.43 -16.51 32.27
CA ASN A 411 4.91 -17.69 31.59
C ASN A 411 3.75 -17.34 30.67
N GLN A 412 2.85 -16.47 31.08
CA GLN A 412 1.73 -16.00 30.27
C GLN A 412 2.21 -15.21 29.05
N GLY A 413 3.11 -14.25 29.25
CA GLY A 413 3.68 -13.46 28.18
C GLY A 413 4.45 -14.26 27.14
N GLU A 414 5.18 -15.28 27.57
CA GLU A 414 5.86 -16.23 26.69
C GLU A 414 4.87 -16.95 25.75
N ARG A 415 3.76 -17.45 26.29
CA ARG A 415 2.73 -18.14 25.50
C ARG A 415 2.04 -17.20 24.53
N ILE A 416 1.67 -15.99 24.97
CA ILE A 416 1.11 -14.97 24.08
C ILE A 416 2.10 -14.66 22.94
N ARG A 417 3.37 -14.47 23.27
CA ARG A 417 4.43 -14.22 22.30
C ARG A 417 4.58 -15.37 21.31
N GLU A 418 4.50 -16.63 21.78
CA GLU A 418 4.65 -17.81 20.93
C GLU A 418 3.48 -17.97 19.96
N ILE A 419 2.23 -17.78 20.40
CA ILE A 419 1.08 -17.89 19.49
C ILE A 419 1.05 -16.80 18.41
N LEU A 420 1.69 -15.68 18.62
CA LEU A 420 1.76 -14.59 17.64
C LEU A 420 2.74 -14.90 16.51
N LYS A 421 3.63 -15.87 16.65
CA LYS A 421 4.44 -16.36 15.54
C LYS A 421 3.56 -16.97 14.46
N GLN A 422 3.90 -16.69 13.23
CA GLN A 422 3.15 -17.17 12.07
C GLN A 422 4.07 -17.32 10.88
N PRO A 423 4.08 -18.49 10.19
CA PRO A 423 4.83 -18.68 8.96
C PRO A 423 4.31 -17.75 7.85
N GLN A 424 5.18 -17.35 6.95
CA GLN A 424 4.84 -16.63 5.74
C GLN A 424 3.93 -17.47 4.83
N TYR A 425 3.04 -16.81 4.11
CA TYR A 425 2.06 -17.43 3.19
C TYR A 425 1.04 -18.36 3.85
N GLN A 426 0.81 -18.14 5.13
CA GLN A 426 -0.19 -18.88 5.90
C GLN A 426 -1.10 -17.92 6.70
N PRO A 427 -1.82 -17.01 6.00
CA PRO A 427 -2.79 -16.17 6.69
C PRO A 427 -3.89 -17.03 7.29
N LEU A 428 -4.37 -16.64 8.48
CA LEU A 428 -5.41 -17.34 9.21
C LEU A 428 -6.73 -16.57 9.15
N PRO A 429 -7.86 -17.23 8.90
CA PRO A 429 -9.18 -16.64 9.05
C PRO A 429 -9.39 -16.10 10.46
N VAL A 430 -10.16 -15.02 10.60
CA VAL A 430 -10.33 -14.33 11.87
C VAL A 430 -10.94 -15.19 12.97
N GLU A 431 -11.84 -16.11 12.65
CA GLU A 431 -12.44 -17.05 13.59
C GLU A 431 -11.42 -18.00 14.22
N LYS A 432 -10.43 -18.46 13.44
CA LYS A 432 -9.31 -19.28 13.93
C LYS A 432 -8.36 -18.45 14.80
N GLN A 433 -8.10 -17.20 14.41
CA GLN A 433 -7.32 -16.29 15.23
C GLN A 433 -7.98 -16.04 16.59
N VAL A 434 -9.29 -15.78 16.60
CA VAL A 434 -10.07 -15.58 17.83
C VAL A 434 -9.93 -16.78 18.77
N ALA A 435 -10.05 -18.01 18.26
CA ALA A 435 -9.97 -19.21 19.08
C ALA A 435 -8.61 -19.38 19.79
N ILE A 436 -7.51 -19.24 19.05
CA ILE A 436 -6.17 -19.43 19.65
C ILE A 436 -5.76 -18.25 20.55
N ILE A 437 -6.12 -17.03 20.19
CA ILE A 437 -5.87 -15.85 21.02
C ILE A 437 -6.68 -15.96 22.32
N TYR A 438 -7.93 -16.43 22.25
CA TYR A 438 -8.74 -16.69 23.44
C TYR A 438 -8.06 -17.69 24.37
N ALA A 439 -7.58 -18.82 23.83
CA ALA A 439 -6.89 -19.83 24.62
C ALA A 439 -5.66 -19.27 25.35
N ALA A 440 -4.89 -18.41 24.70
CA ALA A 440 -3.73 -17.76 25.29
C ALA A 440 -4.10 -16.72 26.35
N VAL A 441 -4.96 -15.77 26.01
CA VAL A 441 -5.33 -14.66 26.90
C VAL A 441 -6.06 -15.15 28.16
N LYS A 442 -6.89 -16.19 28.02
CA LYS A 442 -7.61 -16.82 29.15
C LYS A 442 -6.78 -17.86 29.92
N LYS A 443 -5.46 -17.87 29.70
CA LYS A 443 -4.50 -18.72 30.45
C LYS A 443 -4.68 -20.24 30.26
N HIS A 444 -5.38 -20.68 29.23
CA HIS A 444 -5.55 -22.11 28.96
C HIS A 444 -4.27 -22.79 28.49
N LEU A 445 -3.23 -22.04 28.12
CA LEU A 445 -1.97 -22.57 27.59
C LEU A 445 -0.84 -22.66 28.62
N LEU A 446 -1.07 -22.26 29.90
CA LEU A 446 -0.01 -22.17 30.91
C LEU A 446 0.66 -23.52 31.23
N ASP A 447 -0.07 -24.60 31.10
CA ASP A 447 0.39 -25.94 31.41
C ASP A 447 1.01 -26.68 30.20
N LEU A 448 1.09 -26.02 29.05
CA LEU A 448 1.76 -26.55 27.87
C LEU A 448 3.21 -26.00 27.76
N PRO A 449 4.18 -26.83 27.33
CA PRO A 449 5.51 -26.37 26.97
C PRO A 449 5.46 -25.33 25.83
N VAL A 450 6.31 -24.30 25.91
CA VAL A 450 6.29 -23.18 24.93
C VAL A 450 6.57 -23.67 23.52
N ASP A 451 7.50 -24.58 23.35
CA ASP A 451 7.90 -25.18 22.07
C ASP A 451 6.80 -26.03 21.41
N GLN A 452 5.78 -26.45 22.15
CA GLN A 452 4.66 -27.26 21.66
C GLN A 452 3.40 -26.44 21.34
N ILE A 453 3.37 -25.15 21.63
CA ILE A 453 2.16 -24.33 21.50
C ILE A 453 1.68 -24.23 20.06
N LEU A 454 2.59 -24.11 19.10
CA LEU A 454 2.20 -24.02 17.67
C LEU A 454 1.68 -25.37 17.13
N ASP A 455 2.14 -26.47 17.65
CA ASP A 455 1.61 -27.80 17.29
C ASP A 455 0.26 -28.04 17.96
N PHE A 456 0.10 -27.63 19.20
CA PHE A 456 -1.21 -27.61 19.86
C PHE A 456 -2.22 -26.73 19.10
N GLN A 457 -1.82 -25.59 18.56
CA GLN A 457 -2.69 -24.73 17.73
C GLN A 457 -3.24 -25.52 16.53
N LYS A 458 -2.43 -26.31 15.85
CA LYS A 458 -2.87 -27.13 14.71
C LYS A 458 -3.90 -28.17 15.14
N GLU A 459 -3.60 -28.89 16.21
CA GLU A 459 -4.51 -29.92 16.74
C GLU A 459 -5.84 -29.32 17.21
N LEU A 460 -5.80 -28.18 17.87
CA LEU A 460 -7.01 -27.47 18.27
C LEU A 460 -7.87 -27.09 17.05
N PHE A 461 -7.27 -26.59 15.99
CA PHE A 461 -8.00 -26.23 14.78
C PHE A 461 -8.60 -27.45 14.09
N GLU A 462 -7.86 -28.55 13.98
CA GLU A 462 -8.35 -29.80 13.41
C GLU A 462 -9.51 -30.41 14.25
N LEU A 463 -9.41 -30.36 15.58
CA LEU A 463 -10.48 -30.79 16.47
C LEU A 463 -11.74 -29.92 16.29
N ILE A 464 -11.58 -28.59 16.21
CA ILE A 464 -12.74 -27.70 16.01
C ILE A 464 -13.34 -27.93 14.63
N ASP A 465 -12.54 -27.99 13.57
CA ASP A 465 -13.04 -28.22 12.21
C ASP A 465 -13.80 -29.55 12.07
N THR A 466 -13.40 -30.61 12.82
CA THR A 466 -14.02 -31.93 12.72
C THR A 466 -15.18 -32.17 13.68
N LYS A 467 -15.08 -31.67 14.92
CA LYS A 467 -16.05 -32.01 15.99
C LYS A 467 -16.93 -30.86 16.44
N TYR A 468 -16.46 -29.61 16.29
CA TYR A 468 -17.14 -28.41 16.76
C TYR A 468 -17.19 -27.29 15.67
N PRO A 469 -17.48 -27.61 14.38
CA PRO A 469 -17.38 -26.65 13.29
C PRO A 469 -18.27 -25.42 13.48
N GLU A 470 -19.33 -25.54 14.28
CA GLU A 470 -20.24 -24.46 14.61
C GLU A 470 -19.55 -23.29 15.36
N ILE A 471 -18.41 -23.54 16.05
CA ILE A 471 -17.65 -22.46 16.72
C ILE A 471 -17.13 -21.48 15.69
N PHE A 472 -16.43 -21.98 14.67
CA PHE A 472 -15.88 -21.13 13.61
C PHE A 472 -16.99 -20.51 12.75
N THR A 473 -18.01 -21.28 12.39
CA THR A 473 -19.15 -20.79 11.62
C THR A 473 -19.87 -19.67 12.36
N SER A 474 -20.15 -19.83 13.65
CA SER A 474 -20.81 -18.79 14.45
C SER A 474 -19.99 -17.51 14.49
N ILE A 475 -18.69 -17.57 14.76
CA ILE A 475 -17.82 -16.38 14.80
C ILE A 475 -17.71 -15.73 13.41
N ALA A 476 -17.59 -16.54 12.36
CA ALA A 476 -17.46 -16.03 10.99
C ALA A 476 -18.73 -15.30 10.51
N GLU A 477 -19.91 -15.79 10.86
CA GLU A 477 -21.20 -15.19 10.45
C GLU A 477 -21.61 -14.03 11.34
N THR A 478 -21.63 -14.25 12.68
CA THR A 478 -22.16 -13.27 13.64
C THR A 478 -21.16 -12.16 14.00
N LYS A 479 -19.87 -12.40 13.78
CA LYS A 479 -18.74 -11.54 14.23
C LYS A 479 -18.67 -11.36 15.74
N VAL A 480 -19.40 -12.18 16.51
CA VAL A 480 -19.50 -12.12 17.98
C VAL A 480 -19.12 -13.50 18.54
N MET A 481 -18.54 -13.52 19.71
CA MET A 481 -18.40 -14.72 20.54
C MET A 481 -19.38 -14.61 21.71
N ASP A 482 -20.52 -15.27 21.56
CA ASP A 482 -21.54 -15.37 22.62
C ASP A 482 -21.15 -16.41 23.68
N ASP A 483 -21.88 -16.47 24.77
CA ASP A 483 -21.57 -17.35 25.89
C ASP A 483 -21.63 -18.84 25.50
N VAL A 484 -22.54 -19.21 24.60
CA VAL A 484 -22.69 -20.61 24.13
C VAL A 484 -21.47 -21.02 23.28
N THR A 485 -21.03 -20.13 22.39
CA THR A 485 -19.83 -20.36 21.57
C THR A 485 -18.58 -20.38 22.44
N GLU A 486 -18.50 -19.51 23.47
CA GLU A 486 -17.40 -19.46 24.42
C GLU A 486 -17.31 -20.77 25.23
N GLU A 487 -18.43 -21.29 25.76
CA GLU A 487 -18.47 -22.58 26.48
C GLU A 487 -18.03 -23.77 25.62
N LYS A 488 -18.47 -23.81 24.36
CA LYS A 488 -18.04 -24.81 23.41
C LYS A 488 -16.56 -24.73 23.10
N LEU A 489 -16.02 -23.51 22.94
CA LEU A 489 -14.60 -23.28 22.71
C LEU A 489 -13.76 -23.77 23.90
N ILE A 490 -14.16 -23.45 25.12
CA ILE A 490 -13.50 -23.94 26.35
C ILE A 490 -13.47 -25.46 26.36
N LYS A 491 -14.61 -26.12 26.03
CA LYS A 491 -14.69 -27.59 25.96
C LYS A 491 -13.74 -28.15 24.90
N ALA A 492 -13.69 -27.53 23.71
CA ALA A 492 -12.79 -27.95 22.65
C ALA A 492 -11.32 -27.79 23.04
N ILE A 493 -10.95 -26.71 23.72
CA ILE A 493 -9.58 -26.46 24.20
C ILE A 493 -9.18 -27.52 25.21
N ASN A 494 -10.05 -27.86 26.17
CA ASN A 494 -9.75 -28.89 27.19
C ASN A 494 -9.61 -30.27 26.56
N GLU A 495 -10.48 -30.64 25.62
CA GLU A 495 -10.40 -31.91 24.90
C GLU A 495 -9.13 -32.01 24.04
N ALA A 496 -8.77 -30.94 23.34
CA ALA A 496 -7.52 -30.89 22.58
C ALA A 496 -6.30 -31.06 23.49
N LYS A 497 -6.30 -30.46 24.68
CA LYS A 497 -5.20 -30.63 25.66
C LYS A 497 -5.10 -32.07 26.18
N GLU A 498 -6.22 -32.76 26.39
CA GLU A 498 -6.22 -34.15 26.81
C GLU A 498 -5.69 -35.07 25.71
N SER A 499 -6.04 -34.82 24.46
CA SER A 499 -5.53 -35.52 23.29
C SER A 499 -4.03 -35.29 23.08
N PHE A 500 -3.60 -34.04 23.17
CA PHE A 500 -2.22 -33.62 22.94
C PHE A 500 -1.22 -34.16 23.98
N ARG A 501 -1.68 -34.49 25.19
CA ARG A 501 -0.85 -35.06 26.27
C ARG A 501 -0.67 -36.57 26.19
N LYS A 502 -1.44 -37.26 25.34
CA LYS A 502 -1.35 -38.72 25.10
C LYS A 502 -0.35 -39.02 24.00
#